data_7c50cf7d6b190e78e5b5c37c7f366ca7
#
_entry.id   7c50cf7d6b190e78e5b5c37c7f366ca7
#
_cell.length_a   1.000
_cell.length_b   1.000
_cell.length_c   1.000
_cell.angle_alpha   90.00
_cell.angle_beta   90.00
_cell.angle_gamma   90.00
#
_symmetry.space_group_name_H-M   'P 1'
#
loop_
_entity.id
_entity.type
_entity.pdbx_description
1 polymer ?
#
loop_
_entity_poly.entity_id
_entity_poly.type
_entity_poly.pdbx_seq_one_letter_code
_entity_poly.pdbx_strand_id
1 'polypeptide(L)'
;MSIQFSGLGSGLDYSSWIEQLVAAKQASTITPLENKKTELENQNSALSTIKSSFSELQSALKAFTNIITGTDNDIWGKTNVTSSADSYVTATSSSGLATGGIKVSVEQLATNTVAQGVLNPGKLITAGTKYSEVGNNQAKDGTFSFYVDNKRYEIEIDKKTDTMGDIANKINEAAQGKVEAKVNDDGTFEISALNGEKISVGAFSDTSNFASIMKLTEQTDTGIKSAYVQTSFLTNKALTSAESGLSQPVTEGTIKINGVEFEIGPKTALQDLINEINSTEEAKVSAKYDTLTNKLVFTSTETGEFNISLEAEGTNFFDVFGLTKDGALAEGSQTLGQNAILTVNGNKIVSSSNTVTSESTGINGLTINALKVTDGSGEDKVSEVNLTAESDLTDVKTALKEFVDAYNTITEQISEATAQDGYLEMDINMRSIQNELRNITSSIVSDNGAFGMLSQIGISTGEAGLSVDDSATTLKFDEEAFDEAWARDSQSVKNLISGGYTGDKTGIFDQMLAKVDNALDPTNGMFAVKSESVSRLISTQEDRITRAYESLDSYESQLTKQFQYMDEMISKLQQQYASFLS
;
A
#
# COMPACT_ATOMS: atom_id res chain seq x y z
N MET A 1 36.13 -45.87 -27.59
CA MET A 1 35.88 -47.26 -27.17
C MET A 1 36.56 -48.16 -28.19
N SER A 2 37.76 -48.68 -27.88
CA SER A 2 38.41 -49.74 -28.65
C SER A 2 37.83 -51.06 -28.13
N ILE A 3 37.16 -51.82 -28.99
CA ILE A 3 36.72 -53.16 -28.65
C ILE A 3 37.99 -54.02 -28.54
N GLN A 4 38.48 -54.19 -27.33
CA GLN A 4 39.56 -55.15 -27.07
C GLN A 4 38.96 -56.54 -26.90
N PHE A 5 39.23 -57.44 -27.88
CA PHE A 5 38.95 -58.84 -27.73
C PHE A 5 39.95 -59.43 -26.73
N SER A 6 39.59 -59.53 -25.45
CA SER A 6 40.37 -60.20 -24.42
C SER A 6 40.02 -61.69 -24.45
N GLY A 7 41.05 -62.57 -24.27
CA GLY A 7 40.85 -64.00 -24.11
C GLY A 7 40.70 -64.86 -25.36
N LEU A 8 40.96 -64.30 -26.58
CA LEU A 8 40.89 -65.06 -27.82
C LEU A 8 41.93 -66.20 -27.88
N GLY A 9 43.02 -66.12 -27.14
CA GLY A 9 44.08 -67.08 -27.12
C GLY A 9 43.96 -68.15 -26.04
N SER A 10 43.56 -67.73 -24.84
CA SER A 10 43.49 -68.57 -23.63
C SER A 10 42.08 -69.03 -23.28
N GLY A 11 41.01 -68.39 -23.80
CA GLY A 11 39.63 -68.60 -23.37
C GLY A 11 39.26 -68.03 -22.00
N LEU A 12 40.12 -67.19 -21.40
CA LEU A 12 39.88 -66.58 -20.10
C LEU A 12 39.42 -65.13 -20.25
N ASP A 13 38.35 -64.74 -19.55
CA ASP A 13 37.86 -63.36 -19.51
C ASP A 13 38.68 -62.53 -18.51
N TYR A 14 39.75 -61.89 -19.03
CA TYR A 14 40.59 -61.01 -18.24
C TYR A 14 39.99 -59.61 -18.01
N SER A 15 38.95 -59.24 -18.75
CA SER A 15 38.34 -57.90 -18.65
C SER A 15 37.73 -57.70 -17.25
N SER A 16 36.98 -58.71 -16.78
CA SER A 16 36.36 -58.65 -15.45
C SER A 16 37.39 -58.59 -14.31
N TRP A 17 38.56 -59.23 -14.48
CA TRP A 17 39.63 -59.15 -13.51
C TRP A 17 40.33 -57.78 -13.47
N ILE A 18 40.54 -57.17 -14.65
CA ILE A 18 41.08 -55.83 -14.76
C ILE A 18 40.13 -54.84 -14.11
N GLU A 19 38.81 -54.91 -14.43
CA GLU A 19 37.77 -54.05 -13.81
C GLU A 19 37.77 -54.19 -12.28
N GLN A 20 37.83 -55.40 -11.72
CA GLN A 20 37.87 -55.63 -10.29
C GLN A 20 39.14 -55.05 -9.64
N LEU A 21 40.32 -55.22 -10.27
CA LEU A 21 41.59 -54.66 -9.76
C LEU A 21 41.62 -53.14 -9.81
N VAL A 22 41.09 -52.56 -10.90
CA VAL A 22 40.93 -51.08 -11.08
C VAL A 22 39.97 -50.55 -10.02
N ALA A 23 38.79 -51.18 -9.85
CA ALA A 23 37.82 -50.78 -8.83
C ALA A 23 38.39 -50.87 -7.39
N ALA A 24 39.13 -51.94 -7.09
CA ALA A 24 39.80 -52.05 -5.80
C ALA A 24 40.87 -50.99 -5.59
N LYS A 25 41.63 -50.64 -6.64
CA LYS A 25 42.61 -49.54 -6.62
C LYS A 25 41.94 -48.21 -6.44
N GLN A 26 40.84 -47.93 -7.16
CA GLN A 26 40.02 -46.72 -7.03
C GLN A 26 39.49 -46.58 -5.62
N ALA A 27 38.87 -47.63 -5.07
CA ALA A 27 38.33 -47.62 -3.71
C ALA A 27 39.37 -47.32 -2.65
N SER A 28 40.63 -47.79 -2.83
CA SER A 28 41.70 -47.60 -1.89
C SER A 28 42.45 -46.27 -2.01
N THR A 29 42.44 -45.63 -3.21
CA THR A 29 43.27 -44.43 -3.47
C THR A 29 42.45 -43.17 -3.78
N ILE A 30 41.30 -43.29 -4.46
CA ILE A 30 40.51 -42.16 -4.91
C ILE A 30 39.36 -41.86 -3.94
N THR A 31 38.58 -42.89 -3.55
CA THR A 31 37.42 -42.69 -2.69
C THR A 31 37.78 -41.98 -1.36
N PRO A 32 38.92 -42.22 -0.68
CA PRO A 32 39.29 -41.44 0.50
C PRO A 32 39.57 -39.97 0.21
N LEU A 33 40.07 -39.64 -1.00
CA LEU A 33 40.30 -38.26 -1.44
C LEU A 33 39.00 -37.55 -1.72
N GLU A 34 38.06 -38.23 -2.38
CA GLU A 34 36.69 -37.72 -2.66
C GLU A 34 35.93 -37.47 -1.36
N ASN A 35 35.98 -38.41 -0.42
CA ASN A 35 35.37 -38.24 0.91
C ASN A 35 35.93 -37.02 1.62
N LYS A 36 37.27 -36.82 1.57
CA LYS A 36 37.91 -35.65 2.19
C LYS A 36 37.53 -34.34 1.50
N LYS A 37 37.36 -34.36 0.17
CA LYS A 37 36.81 -33.19 -0.57
C LYS A 37 35.40 -32.87 -0.08
N THR A 38 34.52 -33.85 -0.02
CA THR A 38 33.13 -33.68 0.48
C THR A 38 33.09 -33.13 1.89
N GLU A 39 33.96 -33.61 2.79
CA GLU A 39 34.09 -33.08 4.15
C GLU A 39 34.45 -31.60 4.15
N LEU A 40 35.44 -31.19 3.33
CA LEU A 40 35.85 -29.76 3.21
C LEU A 40 34.74 -28.89 2.60
N GLU A 41 34.01 -29.41 1.62
CA GLU A 41 32.85 -28.72 1.04
C GLU A 41 31.74 -28.51 2.08
N ASN A 42 31.47 -29.51 2.90
CA ASN A 42 30.52 -29.40 4.02
C ASN A 42 31.01 -28.38 5.09
N GLN A 43 32.31 -28.35 5.39
CA GLN A 43 32.90 -27.32 6.25
C GLN A 43 32.69 -25.91 5.69
N ASN A 44 32.92 -25.72 4.39
CA ASN A 44 32.72 -24.43 3.74
C ASN A 44 31.25 -24.02 3.73
N SER A 45 30.34 -24.96 3.53
CA SER A 45 28.91 -24.74 3.59
C SER A 45 28.46 -24.30 5.00
N ALA A 46 28.93 -25.00 6.04
CA ALA A 46 28.64 -24.64 7.44
C ALA A 46 29.16 -23.22 7.77
N LEU A 47 30.38 -22.87 7.32
CA LEU A 47 30.93 -21.52 7.48
C LEU A 47 30.09 -20.46 6.78
N SER A 48 29.60 -20.74 5.56
CA SER A 48 28.75 -19.84 4.80
C SER A 48 27.39 -19.62 5.49
N THR A 49 26.79 -20.68 6.02
CA THR A 49 25.52 -20.59 6.76
C THR A 49 25.67 -19.73 8.01
N ILE A 50 26.68 -19.99 8.84
CA ILE A 50 26.95 -19.19 10.04
C ILE A 50 27.24 -17.73 9.67
N LYS A 51 28.02 -17.47 8.61
CA LYS A 51 28.29 -16.12 8.10
C LYS A 51 27.01 -15.37 7.72
N SER A 52 26.06 -16.06 7.07
CA SER A 52 24.75 -15.48 6.75
C SER A 52 24.01 -15.03 8.01
N SER A 53 23.95 -15.88 9.02
CA SER A 53 23.28 -15.53 10.29
C SER A 53 23.99 -14.40 11.04
N PHE A 54 25.33 -14.29 10.93
CA PHE A 54 26.04 -13.11 11.40
C PHE A 54 25.63 -11.84 10.67
N SER A 55 25.33 -11.91 9.37
CA SER A 55 24.83 -10.76 8.61
C SER A 55 23.39 -10.39 9.01
N GLU A 56 22.57 -11.35 9.37
CA GLU A 56 21.23 -11.12 9.94
C GLU A 56 21.33 -10.42 11.30
N LEU A 57 22.20 -10.91 12.19
CA LEU A 57 22.47 -10.26 13.48
C LEU A 57 23.00 -8.83 13.28
N GLN A 58 23.91 -8.64 12.32
CA GLN A 58 24.41 -7.29 11.97
C GLN A 58 23.26 -6.35 11.61
N SER A 59 22.32 -6.83 10.81
CA SER A 59 21.15 -6.04 10.38
C SER A 59 20.25 -5.69 11.56
N ALA A 60 19.95 -6.66 12.44
CA ALA A 60 19.15 -6.44 13.64
C ALA A 60 19.81 -5.42 14.60
N LEU A 61 21.13 -5.49 14.77
CA LEU A 61 21.88 -4.52 15.60
C LEU A 61 21.89 -3.12 14.99
N LYS A 62 22.01 -2.99 13.66
CA LYS A 62 22.00 -1.72 12.96
C LYS A 62 20.68 -0.97 13.09
N ALA A 63 19.56 -1.64 13.32
CA ALA A 63 18.28 -1.00 13.61
C ALA A 63 18.35 -0.08 14.84
N PHE A 64 19.23 -0.38 15.79
CA PHE A 64 19.42 0.38 17.03
C PHE A 64 20.63 1.31 17.04
N THR A 65 21.60 1.11 16.16
CA THR A 65 22.89 1.84 16.18
C THR A 65 23.03 2.86 15.07
N ASN A 66 22.30 2.72 13.95
CA ASN A 66 22.31 3.65 12.82
C ASN A 66 21.14 4.64 12.88
N ILE A 67 20.86 5.19 14.05
CA ILE A 67 19.72 6.08 14.27
C ILE A 67 20.10 7.52 13.92
N ILE A 68 19.24 8.18 13.12
CA ILE A 68 19.27 9.64 12.91
C ILE A 68 18.02 10.21 13.59
N THR A 69 18.22 10.89 14.70
CA THR A 69 17.13 11.45 15.53
C THR A 69 16.19 12.33 14.71
N GLY A 70 14.89 12.11 14.84
CA GLY A 70 13.85 12.90 14.17
C GLY A 70 13.64 12.55 12.70
N THR A 71 14.19 11.44 12.22
CA THR A 71 13.92 10.88 10.87
C THR A 71 13.13 9.58 10.98
N ASP A 72 12.68 9.05 9.85
CA ASP A 72 11.97 7.76 9.79
C ASP A 72 12.81 6.57 10.28
N ASN A 73 14.14 6.74 10.34
CA ASN A 73 15.07 5.75 10.89
C ASN A 73 15.20 5.84 12.42
N ASP A 74 14.54 6.81 13.08
CA ASP A 74 14.52 6.90 14.54
C ASP A 74 13.48 5.95 15.13
N ILE A 75 13.89 4.70 15.35
CA ILE A 75 13.05 3.66 15.95
C ILE A 75 12.52 4.04 17.35
N TRP A 76 13.25 4.92 18.07
CA TRP A 76 12.89 5.39 19.39
C TRP A 76 11.99 6.61 19.40
N GLY A 77 11.95 7.36 18.30
CA GLY A 77 11.24 8.62 18.15
C GLY A 77 9.80 8.46 17.66
N LYS A 78 9.32 7.24 17.47
CA LYS A 78 7.94 6.98 17.05
C LYS A 78 6.98 7.20 18.22
N THR A 79 5.87 7.86 17.90
CA THR A 79 4.78 8.11 18.85
C THR A 79 3.46 7.67 18.22
N ASN A 80 2.52 7.27 19.06
CA ASN A 80 1.12 7.08 18.69
C ASN A 80 0.28 8.16 19.34
N VAL A 81 -0.71 8.68 18.61
CA VAL A 81 -1.62 9.72 19.14
C VAL A 81 -3.02 9.16 19.23
N THR A 82 -3.59 9.21 20.44
CA THR A 82 -4.98 8.85 20.68
C THR A 82 -5.82 10.11 20.93
N SER A 83 -7.08 10.08 20.53
CA SER A 83 -8.03 11.17 20.70
C SER A 83 -9.08 10.81 21.75
N SER A 84 -9.43 11.76 22.62
CA SER A 84 -10.53 11.58 23.58
C SER A 84 -11.91 11.64 22.92
N ALA A 85 -12.01 12.14 21.68
CA ALA A 85 -13.23 12.22 20.89
C ALA A 85 -12.88 12.16 19.38
N ASP A 86 -12.57 10.98 18.90
CA ASP A 86 -12.12 10.69 17.51
C ASP A 86 -13.16 11.01 16.44
N SER A 87 -14.45 11.04 16.81
CA SER A 87 -15.52 11.50 15.92
C SER A 87 -15.51 13.01 15.64
N TYR A 88 -14.74 13.81 16.44
CA TYR A 88 -14.60 15.25 16.29
C TYR A 88 -13.21 15.64 15.76
N VAL A 89 -12.16 15.06 16.34
CA VAL A 89 -10.78 15.34 15.95
C VAL A 89 -9.99 14.02 15.99
N THR A 90 -9.31 13.70 14.91
CA THR A 90 -8.28 12.67 14.89
C THR A 90 -6.92 13.29 14.68
N ALA A 91 -5.87 12.58 15.05
CA ALA A 91 -4.51 13.03 14.78
C ALA A 91 -3.63 11.85 14.38
N THR A 92 -2.61 12.16 13.61
CA THR A 92 -1.52 11.22 13.26
C THR A 92 -0.20 11.83 13.68
N SER A 93 0.76 10.97 14.01
CA SER A 93 2.12 11.34 14.34
C SER A 93 3.11 10.91 13.27
N SER A 94 4.15 11.68 13.12
CA SER A 94 5.38 11.30 12.44
C SER A 94 6.56 11.45 13.40
N SER A 95 7.74 11.04 12.96
CA SER A 95 8.96 11.10 13.76
C SER A 95 9.19 12.51 14.36
N GLY A 96 9.53 12.55 15.64
CA GLY A 96 9.87 13.79 16.34
C GLY A 96 8.73 14.46 17.12
N LEU A 97 7.53 13.86 17.17
CA LEU A 97 6.47 14.30 18.07
C LEU A 97 6.85 13.98 19.52
N ALA A 98 6.83 14.99 20.39
CA ALA A 98 7.05 14.79 21.82
C ALA A 98 5.83 14.12 22.47
N THR A 99 6.07 13.24 23.44
CA THR A 99 5.00 12.64 24.26
C THR A 99 4.33 13.67 25.15
N GLY A 100 3.02 13.55 25.35
CA GLY A 100 2.25 14.45 26.21
C GLY A 100 0.83 14.69 25.72
N GLY A 101 0.09 15.51 26.46
CA GLY A 101 -1.28 15.91 26.12
C GLY A 101 -1.29 17.17 25.27
N ILE A 102 -2.14 17.17 24.23
CA ILE A 102 -2.37 18.29 23.32
C ILE A 102 -3.87 18.59 23.32
N LYS A 103 -4.25 19.82 23.64
CA LYS A 103 -5.64 20.27 23.69
C LYS A 103 -6.03 20.90 22.36
N VAL A 104 -7.16 20.45 21.80
CA VAL A 104 -7.66 20.94 20.51
C VAL A 104 -9.14 21.31 20.65
N SER A 105 -9.50 22.51 20.21
CA SER A 105 -10.88 22.87 19.94
C SER A 105 -11.03 23.36 18.51
N VAL A 106 -12.15 23.02 17.87
CA VAL A 106 -12.49 23.37 16.49
C VAL A 106 -13.64 24.37 16.53
N GLU A 107 -13.36 25.61 16.17
CA GLU A 107 -14.36 26.68 16.12
C GLU A 107 -15.12 26.66 14.79
N GLN A 108 -14.42 26.34 13.69
CA GLN A 108 -14.96 26.33 12.33
C GLN A 108 -14.21 25.31 11.48
N LEU A 109 -14.95 24.63 10.59
CA LEU A 109 -14.37 23.76 9.58
C LEU A 109 -14.12 24.53 8.26
N ALA A 110 -13.07 24.13 7.55
CA ALA A 110 -12.85 24.57 6.18
C ALA A 110 -13.90 23.98 5.24
N THR A 111 -14.40 24.79 4.31
CA THR A 111 -15.36 24.40 3.28
C THR A 111 -14.85 24.79 1.90
N ASN A 112 -15.39 24.15 0.85
CA ASN A 112 -15.01 24.44 -0.53
C ASN A 112 -15.77 25.68 -1.06
N THR A 113 -15.14 26.42 -1.96
CA THR A 113 -15.81 27.44 -2.76
C THR A 113 -16.70 26.76 -3.81
N VAL A 114 -17.90 27.30 -3.99
CA VAL A 114 -18.86 26.84 -5.00
C VAL A 114 -19.21 27.99 -5.92
N ALA A 115 -18.99 27.81 -7.22
CA ALA A 115 -19.51 28.70 -8.27
C ALA A 115 -20.65 27.99 -8.98
N GLN A 116 -21.83 28.59 -8.96
CA GLN A 116 -23.07 28.03 -9.51
C GLN A 116 -23.80 29.04 -10.36
N GLY A 117 -24.26 28.62 -11.53
CA GLY A 117 -25.04 29.48 -12.37
C GLY A 117 -26.30 30.01 -11.69
N VAL A 118 -26.57 31.32 -11.83
CA VAL A 118 -27.78 31.97 -11.28
C VAL A 118 -28.98 31.86 -12.23
N LEU A 119 -28.77 31.50 -13.49
CA LEU A 119 -29.80 31.35 -14.52
C LEU A 119 -30.01 29.89 -14.91
N ASN A 120 -31.19 29.56 -15.43
CA ASN A 120 -31.44 28.32 -16.15
C ASN A 120 -30.97 28.48 -17.60
N PRO A 121 -29.98 27.72 -18.09
CA PRO A 121 -29.46 27.91 -19.46
C PRO A 121 -30.40 27.38 -20.54
N GLY A 122 -31.25 26.40 -20.20
CA GLY A 122 -32.14 25.74 -21.16
C GLY A 122 -33.41 26.52 -21.47
N LYS A 123 -33.98 26.30 -22.65
CA LYS A 123 -35.32 26.79 -23.01
C LYS A 123 -36.34 26.13 -22.07
N LEU A 124 -37.27 26.93 -21.56
CA LEU A 124 -38.39 26.42 -20.79
C LEU A 124 -39.21 25.45 -21.63
N ILE A 125 -39.72 24.39 -21.03
CA ILE A 125 -40.67 23.53 -21.72
C ILE A 125 -41.97 24.27 -21.98
N THR A 126 -42.59 23.93 -23.10
CA THR A 126 -43.92 24.39 -23.49
C THR A 126 -44.78 23.19 -23.84
N ALA A 127 -46.08 23.41 -24.10
CA ALA A 127 -46.95 22.33 -24.56
C ALA A 127 -46.44 21.68 -25.87
N GLY A 128 -45.71 22.41 -26.73
CA GLY A 128 -45.12 21.87 -27.95
C GLY A 128 -43.79 21.12 -27.77
N THR A 129 -43.17 21.13 -26.57
CA THR A 129 -41.92 20.43 -26.29
C THR A 129 -42.13 18.93 -26.33
N LYS A 130 -41.32 18.18 -27.07
CA LYS A 130 -41.37 16.69 -27.06
C LYS A 130 -40.91 16.14 -25.74
N TYR A 131 -41.52 15.08 -25.27
CA TYR A 131 -41.12 14.44 -24.03
C TYR A 131 -39.68 13.90 -24.09
N SER A 132 -39.21 13.46 -25.27
CA SER A 132 -37.80 13.05 -25.46
C SER A 132 -36.78 14.16 -25.22
N GLU A 133 -37.17 15.42 -25.26
CA GLU A 133 -36.31 16.60 -25.08
C GLU A 133 -36.26 17.07 -23.62
N VAL A 134 -37.03 16.43 -22.73
CA VAL A 134 -37.10 16.78 -21.31
C VAL A 134 -36.24 15.80 -20.46
N GLY A 135 -35.73 16.29 -19.33
CA GLY A 135 -35.00 15.47 -18.39
C GLY A 135 -33.65 14.99 -18.91
N ASN A 136 -32.97 15.78 -19.71
CA ASN A 136 -31.63 15.47 -20.25
C ASN A 136 -31.56 14.08 -20.92
N ASN A 137 -32.51 13.78 -21.80
CA ASN A 137 -32.60 12.52 -22.57
C ASN A 137 -32.82 11.25 -21.70
N GLN A 138 -33.27 11.39 -20.47
CA GLN A 138 -33.56 10.26 -19.58
C GLN A 138 -35.03 9.81 -19.61
N ALA A 139 -35.90 10.49 -20.38
CA ALA A 139 -37.32 10.16 -20.52
C ALA A 139 -37.51 8.71 -21.04
N LYS A 140 -38.42 7.95 -20.43
CA LYS A 140 -38.77 6.57 -20.77
C LYS A 140 -40.23 6.47 -21.21
N ASP A 141 -40.46 5.68 -22.25
CA ASP A 141 -41.79 5.27 -22.68
C ASP A 141 -42.49 4.44 -21.59
N GLY A 142 -43.79 4.34 -21.65
CA GLY A 142 -44.59 3.45 -20.85
C GLY A 142 -45.75 4.09 -20.13
N THR A 143 -46.32 3.37 -19.18
CA THR A 143 -47.45 3.78 -18.41
C THR A 143 -47.13 4.79 -17.33
N PHE A 144 -47.96 5.79 -17.16
CA PHE A 144 -47.96 6.72 -16.04
C PHE A 144 -49.33 6.75 -15.37
N SER A 145 -49.34 6.59 -14.05
CA SER A 145 -50.56 6.58 -13.23
C SER A 145 -50.67 7.83 -12.39
N PHE A 146 -51.91 8.31 -12.26
CA PHE A 146 -52.28 9.32 -11.29
C PHE A 146 -53.59 8.95 -10.58
N TYR A 147 -53.82 9.54 -9.44
CA TYR A 147 -54.99 9.24 -8.62
C TYR A 147 -55.80 10.50 -8.36
N VAL A 148 -57.13 10.39 -8.48
CA VAL A 148 -58.10 11.42 -8.11
C VAL A 148 -59.01 10.79 -7.06
N ASP A 149 -58.98 11.27 -5.82
CA ASP A 149 -59.70 10.67 -4.66
C ASP A 149 -59.51 9.16 -4.56
N ASN A 150 -58.28 8.69 -4.64
CA ASN A 150 -57.90 7.27 -4.59
C ASN A 150 -58.35 6.42 -5.82
N LYS A 151 -59.05 6.97 -6.78
CA LYS A 151 -59.30 6.30 -8.04
C LYS A 151 -58.13 6.42 -8.96
N ARG A 152 -57.54 5.28 -9.38
CA ARG A 152 -56.44 5.24 -10.32
C ARG A 152 -56.90 5.52 -11.75
N TYR A 153 -56.12 6.34 -12.42
CA TYR A 153 -56.16 6.59 -13.86
C TYR A 153 -54.76 6.29 -14.42
N GLU A 154 -54.72 5.85 -15.68
CA GLU A 154 -53.49 5.43 -16.33
C GLU A 154 -53.49 5.96 -17.76
N ILE A 155 -52.35 6.45 -18.23
CA ILE A 155 -52.10 6.84 -19.59
C ILE A 155 -50.84 6.17 -20.12
N GLU A 156 -50.77 5.99 -21.45
CA GLU A 156 -49.58 5.52 -22.16
C GLU A 156 -48.82 6.71 -22.72
N ILE A 157 -47.49 6.75 -22.49
CA ILE A 157 -46.61 7.81 -22.96
C ILE A 157 -45.61 7.22 -23.94
N ASP A 158 -45.55 7.78 -25.16
CA ASP A 158 -44.53 7.53 -26.18
C ASP A 158 -43.59 8.73 -26.27
N LYS A 159 -42.38 8.62 -25.81
CA LYS A 159 -41.41 9.71 -25.78
C LYS A 159 -41.03 10.26 -27.16
N LYS A 160 -41.21 9.48 -28.23
CA LYS A 160 -40.81 9.87 -29.59
C LYS A 160 -41.87 10.74 -30.24
N THR A 161 -43.12 10.49 -29.95
CA THR A 161 -44.27 11.14 -30.60
C THR A 161 -44.96 12.17 -29.72
N ASP A 162 -45.06 11.90 -28.40
CA ASP A 162 -45.80 12.76 -27.50
C ASP A 162 -45.06 14.05 -27.18
N THR A 163 -45.76 15.17 -27.33
CA THR A 163 -45.39 16.46 -26.75
C THR A 163 -45.89 16.53 -25.30
N MET A 164 -45.41 17.51 -24.54
CA MET A 164 -45.87 17.77 -23.19
C MET A 164 -47.38 18.13 -23.17
N GLY A 165 -47.86 18.79 -24.23
CA GLY A 165 -49.28 19.08 -24.43
C GLY A 165 -50.10 17.82 -24.71
N ASP A 166 -49.59 16.88 -25.52
CA ASP A 166 -50.28 15.62 -25.76
C ASP A 166 -50.40 14.79 -24.46
N ILE A 167 -49.37 14.77 -23.64
CA ILE A 167 -49.41 14.11 -22.34
C ILE A 167 -50.43 14.78 -21.41
N ALA A 168 -50.46 16.11 -21.36
CA ALA A 168 -51.45 16.86 -20.58
C ALA A 168 -52.91 16.54 -21.07
N ASN A 169 -53.12 16.51 -22.40
CA ASN A 169 -54.41 16.14 -22.96
C ASN A 169 -54.81 14.69 -22.61
N LYS A 170 -53.91 13.73 -22.71
CA LYS A 170 -54.14 12.32 -22.30
C LYS A 170 -54.57 12.22 -20.83
N ILE A 171 -53.93 12.99 -19.91
CA ILE A 171 -54.30 13.07 -18.51
C ILE A 171 -55.73 13.63 -18.34
N ASN A 172 -56.01 14.75 -19.03
CA ASN A 172 -57.33 15.40 -18.97
C ASN A 172 -58.45 14.52 -19.52
N GLU A 173 -58.22 13.81 -20.62
CA GLU A 173 -59.16 12.85 -21.22
C GLU A 173 -59.39 11.65 -20.29
N ALA A 174 -58.33 11.06 -19.77
CA ALA A 174 -58.45 9.92 -18.86
C ALA A 174 -59.25 10.26 -17.62
N ALA A 175 -59.06 11.44 -17.05
CA ALA A 175 -59.78 11.91 -15.85
C ALA A 175 -61.20 12.39 -16.11
N GLN A 176 -61.63 12.47 -17.37
CA GLN A 176 -63.02 12.83 -17.77
C GLN A 176 -63.50 14.15 -17.15
N GLY A 177 -62.67 15.20 -17.18
CA GLY A 177 -63.01 16.52 -16.68
C GLY A 177 -62.92 16.70 -15.16
N LYS A 178 -62.27 15.83 -14.42
CA LYS A 178 -61.99 15.98 -12.99
C LYS A 178 -60.72 16.73 -12.68
N VAL A 179 -59.75 16.76 -13.64
CA VAL A 179 -58.49 17.45 -13.49
C VAL A 179 -58.20 18.35 -14.70
N GLU A 180 -57.34 19.35 -14.49
CA GLU A 180 -56.69 20.11 -15.51
C GLU A 180 -55.18 19.85 -15.40
N ALA A 181 -54.60 19.17 -16.40
CA ALA A 181 -53.17 19.02 -16.57
C ALA A 181 -52.69 20.02 -17.62
N LYS A 182 -51.59 20.72 -17.33
CA LYS A 182 -51.02 21.74 -18.25
C LYS A 182 -49.53 21.97 -18.01
N VAL A 183 -48.87 22.54 -19.02
CA VAL A 183 -47.55 23.14 -18.89
C VAL A 183 -47.76 24.63 -18.60
N ASN A 184 -47.22 25.12 -17.53
CA ASN A 184 -47.27 26.53 -17.14
C ASN A 184 -46.20 27.35 -17.89
N ASP A 185 -46.42 28.67 -18.01
CA ASP A 185 -45.49 29.59 -18.68
C ASP A 185 -44.09 29.64 -18.01
N ASP A 186 -44.01 29.26 -16.75
CA ASP A 186 -42.75 29.16 -16.00
C ASP A 186 -41.97 27.86 -16.28
N GLY A 187 -42.45 26.99 -17.16
CA GLY A 187 -41.84 25.71 -17.50
C GLY A 187 -42.11 24.61 -16.49
N THR A 188 -43.06 24.77 -15.57
CA THR A 188 -43.53 23.69 -14.68
C THR A 188 -44.69 22.93 -15.32
N PHE A 189 -44.85 21.66 -14.93
CA PHE A 189 -46.04 20.87 -15.29
C PHE A 189 -46.91 20.73 -14.05
N GLU A 190 -48.21 20.90 -14.21
CA GLU A 190 -49.18 20.88 -13.14
C GLU A 190 -50.36 19.97 -13.47
N ILE A 191 -50.90 19.25 -12.45
CA ILE A 191 -52.14 18.52 -12.51
C ILE A 191 -52.98 19.02 -11.34
N SER A 192 -54.08 19.78 -11.64
CA SER A 192 -54.97 20.39 -10.66
C SER A 192 -56.33 19.75 -10.70
N ALA A 193 -56.95 19.54 -9.53
CA ALA A 193 -58.33 19.11 -9.41
C ALA A 193 -59.29 20.28 -9.71
N LEU A 194 -60.40 20.01 -10.41
CA LEU A 194 -61.37 21.01 -10.75
C LEU A 194 -62.45 21.24 -9.71
N ASN A 195 -62.71 20.23 -8.82
CA ASN A 195 -63.75 20.28 -7.82
C ASN A 195 -63.26 19.97 -6.40
N GLY A 196 -61.96 20.14 -6.12
CA GLY A 196 -61.37 19.94 -4.80
C GLY A 196 -60.98 18.51 -4.47
N GLU A 197 -60.92 17.62 -5.48
CA GLU A 197 -60.43 16.25 -5.33
C GLU A 197 -58.94 16.26 -4.95
N LYS A 198 -58.47 15.21 -4.24
CA LYS A 198 -57.04 15.04 -3.94
C LYS A 198 -56.31 14.37 -5.09
N ILE A 199 -55.20 14.96 -5.48
CA ILE A 199 -54.31 14.45 -6.56
C ILE A 199 -53.08 13.83 -5.95
N SER A 200 -52.71 12.62 -6.41
CA SER A 200 -51.39 12.04 -6.23
C SER A 200 -50.95 11.36 -7.52
N VAL A 201 -49.63 11.20 -7.70
CA VAL A 201 -49.03 10.66 -8.92
C VAL A 201 -48.08 9.52 -8.64
N GLY A 202 -47.93 8.63 -9.62
CA GLY A 202 -47.03 7.50 -9.59
C GLY A 202 -47.60 6.27 -8.96
N ALA A 203 -47.44 5.12 -9.62
CA ALA A 203 -47.71 3.81 -9.09
C ALA A 203 -46.47 2.92 -9.22
N PHE A 204 -46.32 1.93 -8.36
CA PHE A 204 -45.23 0.96 -8.43
C PHE A 204 -45.19 0.22 -9.79
N SER A 205 -46.33 0.08 -10.43
CA SER A 205 -46.48 -0.56 -11.74
C SER A 205 -46.15 0.35 -12.94
N ASP A 206 -45.88 1.63 -12.72
CA ASP A 206 -45.56 2.54 -13.80
C ASP A 206 -44.25 2.16 -14.47
N THR A 207 -44.25 2.15 -15.79
CA THR A 207 -43.06 1.84 -16.60
C THR A 207 -42.43 3.11 -17.18
N SER A 208 -43.19 4.19 -17.32
CA SER A 208 -42.66 5.53 -17.61
C SER A 208 -42.10 6.19 -16.35
N ASN A 209 -41.07 6.99 -16.50
CA ASN A 209 -40.51 7.81 -15.42
C ASN A 209 -41.02 9.27 -15.44
N PHE A 210 -42.18 9.52 -16.00
CA PHE A 210 -42.75 10.87 -16.22
C PHE A 210 -42.82 11.69 -14.93
N ALA A 211 -43.39 11.12 -13.85
CA ALA A 211 -43.48 11.81 -12.55
C ALA A 211 -42.10 12.26 -12.03
N SER A 212 -41.08 11.41 -12.16
CA SER A 212 -39.72 11.67 -11.73
C SER A 212 -39.03 12.71 -12.62
N ILE A 213 -39.15 12.59 -13.95
CA ILE A 213 -38.59 13.55 -14.91
C ILE A 213 -39.22 14.93 -14.72
N MET A 214 -40.53 14.98 -14.55
CA MET A 214 -41.25 16.25 -14.35
C MET A 214 -41.15 16.74 -12.90
N LYS A 215 -40.54 15.96 -12.00
CA LYS A 215 -40.37 16.33 -10.57
C LYS A 215 -41.69 16.73 -9.92
N LEU A 216 -42.74 15.94 -10.17
CA LEU A 216 -44.09 16.16 -9.66
C LEU A 216 -44.17 15.81 -8.16
N THR A 217 -43.64 16.67 -7.30
CA THR A 217 -43.53 16.45 -5.85
C THR A 217 -44.07 17.62 -5.01
N GLU A 218 -44.29 18.79 -5.64
CA GLU A 218 -44.81 19.95 -4.91
C GLU A 218 -46.36 19.86 -4.85
N GLN A 219 -46.89 19.69 -3.65
CA GLN A 219 -48.31 19.73 -3.40
C GLN A 219 -48.79 21.17 -3.42
N THR A 220 -49.86 21.44 -4.16
CA THR A 220 -50.56 22.73 -4.20
C THR A 220 -51.93 22.58 -3.50
N ASP A 221 -52.65 23.70 -3.29
CA ASP A 221 -54.00 23.64 -2.71
C ASP A 221 -54.98 22.83 -3.56
N THR A 222 -54.75 22.75 -4.87
CA THR A 222 -55.63 22.12 -5.83
C THR A 222 -55.05 20.86 -6.49
N GLY A 223 -53.79 20.52 -6.28
CA GLY A 223 -53.19 19.39 -6.99
C GLY A 223 -51.69 19.19 -6.72
N ILE A 224 -50.96 18.80 -7.74
CA ILE A 224 -49.53 18.56 -7.71
C ILE A 224 -48.84 19.21 -8.90
N LYS A 225 -47.67 19.83 -8.69
CA LYS A 225 -46.84 20.42 -9.76
C LYS A 225 -45.38 20.05 -9.67
N SER A 226 -44.65 20.39 -10.70
CA SER A 226 -43.19 20.30 -10.73
C SER A 226 -42.58 21.17 -9.64
N ALA A 227 -41.77 20.58 -8.75
CA ALA A 227 -41.05 21.33 -7.71
C ALA A 227 -39.94 22.26 -8.27
N TYR A 228 -39.55 22.03 -9.50
CA TYR A 228 -38.51 22.82 -10.20
C TYR A 228 -38.92 23.08 -11.63
N VAL A 229 -38.45 24.17 -12.16
CA VAL A 229 -38.60 24.54 -13.60
C VAL A 229 -37.98 23.46 -14.48
N GLN A 230 -38.67 23.07 -15.54
CA GLN A 230 -38.18 22.09 -16.51
C GLN A 230 -37.70 22.78 -17.77
N THR A 231 -36.62 22.25 -18.36
CA THR A 231 -36.03 22.79 -19.60
C THR A 231 -35.80 21.67 -20.60
N SER A 232 -35.62 22.04 -21.84
CA SER A 232 -35.30 21.14 -22.95
C SER A 232 -33.78 21.02 -23.21
N PHE A 233 -32.92 21.42 -22.25
CA PHE A 233 -31.48 21.36 -22.42
C PHE A 233 -30.95 19.91 -22.36
N LEU A 234 -30.08 19.59 -23.35
CA LEU A 234 -29.47 18.27 -23.52
C LEU A 234 -27.93 18.38 -23.41
N THR A 235 -27.35 17.85 -22.35
CA THR A 235 -25.90 17.97 -22.08
C THR A 235 -25.01 17.21 -23.06
N ASN A 236 -25.56 16.26 -23.82
CA ASN A 236 -24.87 15.46 -24.83
C ASN A 236 -24.94 15.99 -26.25
N LYS A 237 -25.50 17.17 -26.44
CA LYS A 237 -25.57 17.87 -27.72
C LYS A 237 -24.56 19.01 -27.78
N ALA A 238 -24.09 19.31 -29.00
CA ALA A 238 -23.15 20.41 -29.20
C ALA A 238 -23.71 21.74 -28.66
N LEU A 239 -22.97 22.41 -27.80
CA LEU A 239 -23.35 23.66 -27.14
C LEU A 239 -23.65 24.79 -28.15
N THR A 240 -22.99 24.76 -29.33
CA THR A 240 -23.17 25.72 -30.44
C THR A 240 -24.43 25.46 -31.27
N SER A 241 -25.03 24.26 -31.11
CA SER A 241 -26.21 23.86 -31.90
C SER A 241 -27.51 24.25 -31.21
N ALA A 242 -28.50 24.67 -32.03
CA ALA A 242 -29.85 24.87 -31.55
C ALA A 242 -30.53 23.59 -31.00
N GLU A 243 -30.02 22.41 -31.39
CA GLU A 243 -30.47 21.09 -30.88
C GLU A 243 -30.08 20.83 -29.43
N SER A 244 -29.16 21.63 -28.88
CA SER A 244 -28.82 21.51 -27.45
C SER A 244 -29.97 21.91 -26.53
N GLY A 245 -30.94 22.67 -27.01
CA GLY A 245 -32.03 23.17 -26.19
C GLY A 245 -31.65 24.32 -25.26
N LEU A 246 -30.50 24.94 -25.47
CA LEU A 246 -30.11 26.17 -24.75
C LEU A 246 -31.00 27.35 -25.19
N SER A 247 -31.29 28.24 -24.24
CA SER A 247 -32.04 29.48 -24.52
C SER A 247 -31.27 30.39 -25.50
N GLN A 248 -29.95 30.38 -25.40
CA GLN A 248 -29.02 31.03 -26.31
C GLN A 248 -27.88 30.05 -26.63
N PRO A 249 -27.56 29.79 -27.93
CA PRO A 249 -26.42 28.97 -28.30
C PRO A 249 -25.10 29.56 -27.75
N VAL A 250 -24.20 28.69 -27.34
CA VAL A 250 -22.83 29.07 -26.95
C VAL A 250 -22.03 29.34 -28.23
N THR A 251 -21.19 30.36 -28.23
CA THR A 251 -20.23 30.63 -29.31
C THR A 251 -18.95 29.85 -29.13
N GLU A 252 -18.28 29.49 -30.24
CA GLU A 252 -16.94 28.88 -30.19
C GLU A 252 -15.95 29.85 -29.57
N GLY A 253 -14.92 29.30 -28.90
CA GLY A 253 -13.87 30.06 -28.23
C GLY A 253 -13.21 29.28 -27.11
N THR A 254 -12.48 29.96 -26.24
CA THR A 254 -11.76 29.36 -25.14
C THR A 254 -12.29 29.87 -23.80
N ILE A 255 -12.50 28.97 -22.85
CA ILE A 255 -12.73 29.32 -21.44
C ILE A 255 -11.51 29.03 -20.61
N LYS A 256 -11.29 29.82 -19.57
CA LYS A 256 -10.22 29.59 -18.57
C LYS A 256 -10.86 29.43 -17.19
N ILE A 257 -10.46 28.36 -16.50
CA ILE A 257 -10.86 28.07 -15.12
C ILE A 257 -9.58 28.02 -14.32
N ASN A 258 -9.42 28.93 -13.39
CA ASN A 258 -8.18 29.08 -12.60
C ASN A 258 -6.91 29.20 -13.48
N GLY A 259 -7.04 29.80 -14.67
CA GLY A 259 -5.95 29.96 -15.63
C GLY A 259 -5.72 28.77 -16.56
N VAL A 260 -6.42 27.66 -16.38
CA VAL A 260 -6.37 26.48 -17.27
C VAL A 260 -7.36 26.67 -18.42
N GLU A 261 -6.89 26.46 -19.64
CA GLU A 261 -7.66 26.70 -20.88
C GLU A 261 -8.42 25.43 -21.32
N PHE A 262 -9.69 25.64 -21.75
CA PHE A 262 -10.53 24.59 -22.35
C PHE A 262 -11.18 25.16 -23.62
N GLU A 263 -11.14 24.38 -24.71
CA GLU A 263 -11.64 24.82 -26.01
C GLU A 263 -13.12 24.44 -26.22
N ILE A 264 -13.91 25.37 -26.66
CA ILE A 264 -15.30 25.17 -27.10
C ILE A 264 -15.34 25.21 -28.61
N GLY A 265 -15.31 24.05 -29.23
CA GLY A 265 -15.43 23.90 -30.68
C GLY A 265 -16.86 23.60 -31.12
N PRO A 266 -17.08 23.45 -32.46
CA PRO A 266 -18.42 23.29 -33.05
C PRO A 266 -19.17 22.02 -32.66
N LYS A 267 -18.49 21.05 -32.03
CA LYS A 267 -19.06 19.77 -31.59
C LYS A 267 -18.99 19.54 -30.07
N THR A 268 -18.42 20.47 -29.32
CA THR A 268 -18.25 20.34 -27.89
C THR A 268 -19.59 20.25 -27.18
N ALA A 269 -19.87 19.14 -26.53
CA ALA A 269 -21.03 18.95 -25.67
C ALA A 269 -20.67 19.29 -24.20
N LEU A 270 -21.65 19.73 -23.39
CA LEU A 270 -21.38 20.06 -21.98
C LEU A 270 -20.83 18.87 -21.21
N GLN A 271 -21.34 17.66 -21.48
CA GLN A 271 -20.86 16.45 -20.78
C GLN A 271 -19.38 16.16 -21.04
N ASP A 272 -18.93 16.36 -22.30
CA ASP A 272 -17.53 16.17 -22.68
C ASP A 272 -16.63 17.19 -21.99
N LEU A 273 -17.06 18.46 -22.00
CA LEU A 273 -16.35 19.56 -21.34
C LEU A 273 -16.26 19.32 -19.81
N ILE A 274 -17.33 18.86 -19.16
CA ILE A 274 -17.32 18.51 -17.74
C ILE A 274 -16.33 17.39 -17.48
N ASN A 275 -16.28 16.36 -18.31
CA ASN A 275 -15.33 15.25 -18.17
C ASN A 275 -13.90 15.73 -18.34
N GLU A 276 -13.62 16.59 -19.30
CA GLU A 276 -12.31 17.17 -19.53
C GLU A 276 -11.85 18.03 -18.33
N ILE A 277 -12.72 18.93 -17.84
CA ILE A 277 -12.42 19.74 -16.64
C ILE A 277 -12.13 18.85 -15.44
N ASN A 278 -12.93 17.81 -15.18
CA ASN A 278 -12.76 16.92 -14.04
C ASN A 278 -11.52 16.02 -14.13
N SER A 279 -11.00 15.79 -15.35
CA SER A 279 -9.75 15.04 -15.55
C SER A 279 -8.50 15.92 -15.50
N THR A 280 -8.65 17.25 -15.41
CA THR A 280 -7.56 18.22 -15.39
C THR A 280 -7.35 18.74 -13.96
N GLU A 281 -6.43 18.12 -13.22
CA GLU A 281 -6.17 18.44 -11.82
C GLU A 281 -5.74 19.89 -11.60
N GLU A 282 -5.03 20.46 -12.56
CA GLU A 282 -4.52 21.83 -12.53
C GLU A 282 -5.64 22.89 -12.46
N ALA A 283 -6.83 22.56 -12.96
CA ALA A 283 -8.00 23.44 -12.88
C ALA A 283 -8.52 23.62 -11.45
N LYS A 284 -8.15 22.72 -10.52
CA LYS A 284 -8.50 22.71 -9.09
C LYS A 284 -10.00 22.87 -8.82
N VAL A 285 -10.84 22.38 -9.72
CA VAL A 285 -12.30 22.37 -9.59
C VAL A 285 -12.87 21.03 -10.01
N SER A 286 -14.02 20.69 -9.42
CA SER A 286 -14.91 19.65 -9.91
C SER A 286 -16.13 20.30 -10.53
N ALA A 287 -16.44 19.95 -11.77
CA ALA A 287 -17.58 20.47 -12.52
C ALA A 287 -18.71 19.44 -12.56
N LYS A 288 -19.94 19.89 -12.44
CA LYS A 288 -21.15 19.08 -12.68
C LYS A 288 -22.30 19.92 -13.18
N TYR A 289 -23.17 19.32 -13.99
CA TYR A 289 -24.48 19.89 -14.29
C TYR A 289 -25.52 19.26 -13.34
N ASP A 290 -26.09 20.07 -12.47
CA ASP A 290 -27.18 19.65 -11.59
C ASP A 290 -28.50 19.63 -12.34
N THR A 291 -28.98 18.46 -12.69
CA THR A 291 -30.25 18.25 -13.42
C THR A 291 -31.47 18.54 -12.55
N LEU A 292 -31.32 18.64 -11.21
CA LEU A 292 -32.42 19.00 -10.33
C LEU A 292 -32.73 20.51 -10.43
N THR A 293 -31.67 21.32 -10.31
CA THR A 293 -31.79 22.79 -10.36
C THR A 293 -31.53 23.36 -11.75
N ASN A 294 -31.12 22.54 -12.71
CA ASN A 294 -30.70 22.91 -14.08
C ASN A 294 -29.56 23.95 -14.09
N LYS A 295 -28.53 23.72 -13.25
CA LYS A 295 -27.42 24.66 -13.10
C LYS A 295 -26.07 23.97 -13.31
N LEU A 296 -25.15 24.69 -13.94
CA LEU A 296 -23.75 24.30 -13.97
C LEU A 296 -23.09 24.72 -12.65
N VAL A 297 -22.40 23.81 -12.02
CA VAL A 297 -21.77 24.00 -10.71
C VAL A 297 -20.29 23.62 -10.80
N PHE A 298 -19.43 24.50 -10.35
CA PHE A 298 -18.01 24.25 -10.08
C PHE A 298 -17.80 24.28 -8.57
N THR A 299 -17.12 23.27 -8.04
CA THR A 299 -16.73 23.20 -6.65
C THR A 299 -15.20 23.12 -6.60
N SER A 300 -14.55 23.98 -5.84
CA SER A 300 -13.09 23.88 -5.67
C SER A 300 -12.72 22.52 -5.08
N THR A 301 -11.62 21.93 -5.53
CA THR A 301 -11.09 20.68 -4.95
C THR A 301 -10.35 20.95 -3.64
N GLU A 302 -9.89 22.18 -3.43
CA GLU A 302 -9.28 22.64 -2.20
C GLU A 302 -10.32 23.36 -1.33
N THR A 303 -10.25 23.13 -0.02
CA THR A 303 -11.06 23.86 0.96
C THR A 303 -10.44 25.23 1.30
N GLY A 304 -11.17 26.05 2.04
CA GLY A 304 -10.71 27.35 2.47
C GLY A 304 -11.23 28.47 1.57
N GLU A 305 -10.78 29.68 1.84
CA GLU A 305 -11.17 30.88 1.12
C GLU A 305 -10.45 30.95 -0.24
N PHE A 306 -10.88 30.07 -1.15
CA PHE A 306 -10.33 29.93 -2.49
C PHE A 306 -11.28 30.55 -3.53
N ASN A 307 -10.79 31.48 -4.35
CA ASN A 307 -11.59 32.10 -5.40
C ASN A 307 -11.47 31.33 -6.71
N ILE A 308 -12.60 30.89 -7.28
CA ILE A 308 -12.63 30.26 -8.61
C ILE A 308 -12.65 31.37 -9.67
N SER A 309 -11.55 31.50 -10.43
CA SER A 309 -11.46 32.43 -11.56
C SER A 309 -12.10 31.82 -12.79
N LEU A 310 -13.03 32.57 -13.43
CA LEU A 310 -13.72 32.18 -14.64
C LEU A 310 -13.52 33.29 -15.70
N GLU A 311 -12.87 32.96 -16.80
CA GLU A 311 -12.61 33.89 -17.92
C GLU A 311 -13.02 33.24 -19.24
N ALA A 312 -13.48 34.03 -20.20
CA ALA A 312 -13.91 33.57 -21.52
C ALA A 312 -13.33 34.45 -22.62
N GLU A 313 -12.78 33.85 -23.67
CA GLU A 313 -12.24 34.50 -24.86
C GLU A 313 -12.98 34.02 -26.12
N GLY A 314 -13.71 34.92 -26.77
CA GLY A 314 -14.47 34.62 -28.00
C GLY A 314 -15.77 33.86 -27.76
N THR A 315 -16.05 33.40 -26.55
CA THR A 315 -17.24 32.62 -26.21
C THR A 315 -18.08 33.30 -25.11
N ASN A 316 -19.39 33.07 -25.15
CA ASN A 316 -20.36 33.51 -24.15
C ASN A 316 -20.72 32.38 -23.14
N PHE A 317 -19.89 31.34 -23.02
CA PHE A 317 -20.22 30.14 -22.26
C PHE A 317 -20.67 30.43 -20.83
N PHE A 318 -19.86 31.14 -20.05
CA PHE A 318 -20.20 31.42 -18.66
C PHE A 318 -21.41 32.32 -18.50
N ASP A 319 -21.64 33.26 -19.44
CA ASP A 319 -22.84 34.13 -19.46
C ASP A 319 -24.10 33.32 -19.72
N VAL A 320 -24.08 32.39 -20.70
CA VAL A 320 -25.21 31.49 -21.00
C VAL A 320 -25.58 30.62 -19.80
N PHE A 321 -24.58 30.13 -19.05
CA PHE A 321 -24.83 29.35 -17.86
C PHE A 321 -25.06 30.21 -16.60
N GLY A 322 -25.05 31.53 -16.70
CA GLY A 322 -25.32 32.44 -15.60
C GLY A 322 -24.25 32.48 -14.52
N LEU A 323 -23.03 32.11 -14.86
CA LEU A 323 -21.86 32.19 -13.96
C LEU A 323 -21.20 33.56 -14.02
N THR A 324 -21.23 34.18 -15.23
CA THR A 324 -20.79 35.54 -15.44
C THR A 324 -21.93 36.38 -16.06
N LYS A 325 -21.76 37.68 -16.02
CA LYS A 325 -22.55 38.64 -16.74
C LYS A 325 -21.63 39.70 -17.33
N ASP A 326 -21.65 39.85 -18.63
CA ASP A 326 -20.78 40.78 -19.37
C ASP A 326 -19.27 40.55 -19.03
N GLY A 327 -18.88 39.29 -18.84
CA GLY A 327 -17.52 38.87 -18.54
C GLY A 327 -17.06 38.99 -17.05
N ALA A 328 -17.91 39.54 -16.17
CA ALA A 328 -17.66 39.59 -14.72
C ALA A 328 -18.48 38.51 -14.01
N LEU A 329 -18.03 38.05 -12.84
CA LEU A 329 -18.82 37.13 -12.01
C LEU A 329 -20.22 37.70 -11.76
N ALA A 330 -21.25 36.88 -12.02
CA ALA A 330 -22.63 37.29 -11.76
C ALA A 330 -22.87 37.38 -10.25
N GLU A 331 -23.67 38.32 -9.81
CA GLU A 331 -24.01 38.48 -8.40
C GLU A 331 -24.67 37.22 -7.85
N GLY A 332 -24.10 36.66 -6.78
CA GLY A 332 -24.57 35.43 -6.15
C GLY A 332 -24.17 34.13 -6.87
N SER A 333 -23.37 34.20 -7.95
CA SER A 333 -22.90 33.02 -8.66
C SER A 333 -21.78 32.28 -7.94
N GLN A 334 -21.09 32.91 -6.98
CA GLN A 334 -20.03 32.29 -6.22
C GLN A 334 -20.23 32.50 -4.72
N THR A 335 -20.13 31.39 -3.98
CA THR A 335 -20.05 31.37 -2.52
C THR A 335 -18.65 30.91 -2.15
N LEU A 336 -17.87 31.80 -1.52
CA LEU A 336 -16.52 31.47 -1.07
C LEU A 336 -16.56 30.40 0.03
N GLY A 337 -15.61 29.49 -0.02
CA GLY A 337 -15.31 28.60 1.08
C GLY A 337 -14.81 29.34 2.31
N GLN A 338 -14.73 28.65 3.42
CA GLN A 338 -14.25 29.20 4.69
C GLN A 338 -12.99 28.45 5.11
N ASN A 339 -12.09 29.15 5.80
CA ASN A 339 -10.93 28.52 6.43
C ASN A 339 -11.35 27.78 7.71
N ALA A 340 -10.65 26.70 8.04
CA ALA A 340 -10.76 26.08 9.35
C ALA A 340 -10.16 27.02 10.42
N ILE A 341 -10.80 27.04 11.58
CA ILE A 341 -10.33 27.78 12.76
C ILE A 341 -10.26 26.80 13.92
N LEU A 342 -9.04 26.57 14.41
CA LEU A 342 -8.76 25.67 15.52
C LEU A 342 -8.01 26.44 16.60
N THR A 343 -8.14 25.97 17.85
CA THR A 343 -7.26 26.39 18.94
C THR A 343 -6.49 25.15 19.42
N VAL A 344 -5.16 25.20 19.36
CA VAL A 344 -4.26 24.12 19.78
C VAL A 344 -3.39 24.62 20.93
N ASN A 345 -3.50 24.00 22.09
CA ASN A 345 -2.81 24.42 23.33
C ASN A 345 -3.00 25.91 23.63
N GLY A 346 -4.19 26.45 23.34
CA GLY A 346 -4.53 27.87 23.55
C GLY A 346 -4.10 28.83 22.42
N ASN A 347 -3.41 28.34 21.39
CA ASN A 347 -3.01 29.12 20.22
C ASN A 347 -4.03 28.98 19.12
N LYS A 348 -4.56 30.08 18.60
CA LYS A 348 -5.50 30.11 17.49
C LYS A 348 -4.77 29.90 16.17
N ILE A 349 -5.25 28.94 15.38
CA ILE A 349 -4.72 28.55 14.07
C ILE A 349 -5.82 28.73 13.03
N VAL A 350 -5.49 29.35 11.92
CA VAL A 350 -6.35 29.47 10.73
C VAL A 350 -5.71 28.68 9.61
N SER A 351 -6.44 27.72 9.04
CA SER A 351 -5.95 26.84 7.98
C SER A 351 -6.95 26.79 6.83
N SER A 352 -6.47 26.76 5.62
CA SER A 352 -7.32 26.51 4.44
C SER A 352 -7.84 25.08 4.38
N SER A 353 -7.28 24.16 5.18
CA SER A 353 -7.64 22.75 5.22
C SER A 353 -8.12 22.33 6.60
N ASN A 354 -9.00 21.32 6.66
CA ASN A 354 -9.37 20.62 7.88
C ASN A 354 -8.25 19.68 8.38
N THR A 355 -7.27 19.38 7.53
CA THR A 355 -6.02 18.72 7.91
C THR A 355 -4.96 19.76 8.18
N VAL A 356 -4.57 19.88 9.45
CA VAL A 356 -3.63 20.89 9.94
C VAL A 356 -2.31 20.22 10.30
N THR A 357 -1.26 20.57 9.59
CA THR A 357 0.07 19.97 9.72
C THR A 357 0.93 20.66 10.77
N SER A 358 2.10 20.09 11.04
CA SER A 358 3.13 20.65 11.92
C SER A 358 3.56 22.07 11.55
N GLU A 359 3.55 22.42 10.26
CA GLU A 359 3.88 23.76 9.78
C GLU A 359 2.92 24.82 10.33
N SER A 360 1.63 24.47 10.42
CA SER A 360 0.58 25.38 10.92
C SER A 360 0.50 25.37 12.44
N THR A 361 0.71 24.23 13.10
CA THR A 361 0.62 24.08 14.56
C THR A 361 1.88 24.50 15.29
N GLY A 362 3.04 24.46 14.62
CA GLY A 362 4.36 24.59 15.25
C GLY A 362 4.74 23.38 16.12
N ILE A 363 3.95 22.30 16.13
CA ILE A 363 4.23 21.06 16.87
C ILE A 363 4.80 20.05 15.90
N ASN A 364 6.11 19.78 16.03
CA ASN A 364 6.81 18.87 15.14
C ASN A 364 6.18 17.47 15.16
N GLY A 365 6.01 16.87 13.99
CA GLY A 365 5.49 15.51 13.83
C GLY A 365 3.98 15.35 14.06
N LEU A 366 3.22 16.42 14.32
CA LEU A 366 1.76 16.34 14.53
C LEU A 366 0.99 16.75 13.28
N THR A 367 0.03 15.91 12.89
CA THR A 367 -1.02 16.27 11.93
C THR A 367 -2.38 16.06 12.57
N ILE A 368 -3.22 17.10 12.57
CA ILE A 368 -4.57 17.10 13.14
C ILE A 368 -5.58 17.08 12.01
N ASN A 369 -6.60 16.22 12.10
CA ASN A 369 -7.76 16.23 11.21
C ASN A 369 -9.00 16.65 11.98
N ALA A 370 -9.51 17.83 11.68
CA ALA A 370 -10.76 18.34 12.24
C ALA A 370 -11.95 17.77 11.44
N LEU A 371 -12.87 17.07 12.13
CA LEU A 371 -14.02 16.41 11.54
C LEU A 371 -15.34 17.11 11.89
N LYS A 372 -15.44 17.67 13.11
CA LYS A 372 -16.62 18.38 13.59
C LYS A 372 -16.22 19.56 14.46
N VAL A 373 -17.10 20.56 14.52
CA VAL A 373 -16.97 21.71 15.43
C VAL A 373 -17.16 21.27 16.88
N THR A 374 -16.33 21.76 17.80
CA THR A 374 -16.36 21.44 19.24
C THR A 374 -16.99 22.60 20.04
N ASP A 375 -18.22 22.97 19.73
CA ASP A 375 -18.92 24.09 20.34
C ASP A 375 -19.73 23.72 21.59
N GLY A 376 -19.61 22.47 22.05
CA GLY A 376 -20.40 21.93 23.15
C GLY A 376 -21.87 21.68 22.81
N SER A 377 -22.26 21.83 21.54
CA SER A 377 -23.56 21.46 21.01
C SER A 377 -23.59 19.98 20.61
N GLY A 378 -24.76 19.41 20.38
CA GLY A 378 -24.90 18.00 20.02
C GLY A 378 -25.04 17.08 21.25
N GLU A 379 -25.20 15.77 20.98
CA GLU A 379 -25.45 14.77 22.03
C GLU A 379 -24.26 14.59 22.98
N ASP A 380 -23.02 14.66 22.44
CA ASP A 380 -21.77 14.41 23.19
C ASP A 380 -21.25 15.62 23.96
N LYS A 381 -21.75 16.83 23.70
CA LYS A 381 -21.35 18.12 24.32
C LYS A 381 -19.83 18.36 24.37
N VAL A 382 -19.12 18.00 23.31
CA VAL A 382 -17.67 18.15 23.21
C VAL A 382 -17.31 19.62 22.97
N SER A 383 -16.56 20.24 23.90
CA SER A 383 -16.06 21.60 23.78
C SER A 383 -14.53 21.66 23.55
N GLU A 384 -13.82 20.63 23.93
CA GLU A 384 -12.37 20.47 23.75
C GLU A 384 -12.05 18.96 23.60
N VAL A 385 -11.10 18.63 22.74
CA VAL A 385 -10.59 17.28 22.54
C VAL A 385 -9.16 17.22 23.08
N ASN A 386 -8.85 16.21 23.87
CA ASN A 386 -7.50 15.94 24.32
C ASN A 386 -6.88 14.87 23.42
N LEU A 387 -5.80 15.21 22.75
CA LEU A 387 -4.94 14.27 22.04
C LEU A 387 -3.81 13.86 22.99
N THR A 388 -3.60 12.56 23.16
CA THR A 388 -2.52 12.02 23.98
C THR A 388 -1.49 11.35 23.08
N ALA A 389 -0.27 11.90 23.07
CA ALA A 389 0.88 11.33 22.36
C ALA A 389 1.69 10.46 23.31
N GLU A 390 1.82 9.18 23.00
CA GLU A 390 2.59 8.19 23.76
C GLU A 390 3.66 7.57 22.86
N SER A 391 4.75 7.05 23.45
CA SER A 391 5.78 6.33 22.68
C SER A 391 5.20 5.09 22.03
N ASP A 392 5.42 4.92 20.73
CA ASP A 392 5.12 3.68 20.01
C ASP A 392 6.35 2.79 20.01
N LEU A 393 6.29 1.72 20.78
CA LEU A 393 7.37 0.75 20.94
C LEU A 393 7.22 -0.48 20.04
N THR A 394 6.26 -0.51 19.15
CA THR A 394 5.96 -1.68 18.30
C THR A 394 7.17 -2.08 17.48
N ASP A 395 7.81 -1.14 16.79
CA ASP A 395 8.98 -1.41 15.97
C ASP A 395 10.21 -1.75 16.82
N VAL A 396 10.35 -1.11 17.97
CA VAL A 396 11.42 -1.42 18.94
C VAL A 396 11.33 -2.86 19.41
N LYS A 397 10.14 -3.30 19.83
CA LYS A 397 9.90 -4.67 20.27
C LYS A 397 10.11 -5.70 19.16
N THR A 398 9.66 -5.34 17.94
CA THR A 398 9.90 -6.20 16.76
C THR A 398 11.40 -6.36 16.50
N ALA A 399 12.15 -5.27 16.48
CA ALA A 399 13.60 -5.32 16.27
C ALA A 399 14.35 -6.03 17.42
N LEU A 400 13.87 -5.94 18.66
CA LEU A 400 14.43 -6.71 19.78
C LEU A 400 14.17 -8.21 19.64
N LYS A 401 13.01 -8.63 19.14
CA LYS A 401 12.73 -10.04 18.81
C LYS A 401 13.65 -10.53 17.69
N GLU A 402 13.78 -9.76 16.61
CA GLU A 402 14.69 -10.09 15.50
C GLU A 402 16.15 -10.25 15.99
N PHE A 403 16.59 -9.37 16.90
CA PHE A 403 17.90 -9.51 17.54
C PHE A 403 18.01 -10.82 18.33
N VAL A 404 17.03 -11.14 19.18
CA VAL A 404 17.01 -12.36 20.00
C VAL A 404 17.03 -13.60 19.12
N ASP A 405 16.21 -13.62 18.08
CA ASP A 405 16.12 -14.75 17.14
C ASP A 405 17.44 -14.95 16.37
N ALA A 406 18.02 -13.86 15.85
CA ALA A 406 19.30 -13.91 15.14
C ALA A 406 20.45 -14.38 16.06
N TYR A 407 20.50 -13.90 17.30
CA TYR A 407 21.47 -14.33 18.30
C TYR A 407 21.32 -15.83 18.60
N ASN A 408 20.10 -16.30 18.84
CA ASN A 408 19.82 -17.70 19.14
C ASN A 408 20.19 -18.60 17.96
N THR A 409 19.82 -18.21 16.74
CA THR A 409 20.18 -18.94 15.50
C THR A 409 21.70 -19.12 15.37
N ILE A 410 22.48 -18.07 15.59
CA ILE A 410 23.95 -18.15 15.56
C ILE A 410 24.47 -19.10 16.64
N THR A 411 23.95 -18.97 17.86
CA THR A 411 24.38 -19.77 18.99
C THR A 411 24.12 -21.26 18.75
N GLU A 412 22.95 -21.61 18.23
CA GLU A 412 22.55 -22.96 17.84
C GLU A 412 23.46 -23.50 16.72
N GLN A 413 23.59 -22.77 15.61
CA GLN A 413 24.41 -23.18 14.45
C GLN A 413 25.88 -23.40 14.82
N ILE A 414 26.46 -22.52 15.65
CA ILE A 414 27.86 -22.71 16.11
C ILE A 414 27.94 -23.93 17.03
N SER A 415 26.99 -24.12 17.94
CA SER A 415 26.95 -25.26 18.82
C SER A 415 26.85 -26.59 18.07
N GLU A 416 25.95 -26.68 17.10
CA GLU A 416 25.79 -27.84 16.22
C GLU A 416 27.04 -28.10 15.36
N ALA A 417 27.56 -27.06 14.70
CA ALA A 417 28.72 -27.20 13.83
C ALA A 417 30.00 -27.59 14.57
N THR A 418 30.14 -27.18 15.85
CA THR A 418 31.33 -27.48 16.69
C THR A 418 31.14 -28.65 17.62
N ALA A 419 29.97 -29.29 17.65
CA ALA A 419 29.71 -30.53 18.42
C ALA A 419 30.55 -31.71 17.92
N GLN A 420 30.49 -32.82 18.63
CA GLN A 420 31.07 -34.08 18.15
C GLN A 420 30.42 -34.50 16.83
N ASP A 421 31.22 -34.88 15.85
CA ASP A 421 30.83 -35.20 14.48
C ASP A 421 30.29 -34.00 13.67
N GLY A 422 30.35 -32.77 14.19
CA GLY A 422 30.05 -31.55 13.47
C GLY A 422 31.13 -31.18 12.45
N TYR A 423 30.75 -30.52 11.35
CA TYR A 423 31.70 -30.16 10.28
C TYR A 423 32.81 -29.18 10.72
N LEU A 424 32.61 -28.43 11.79
CA LEU A 424 33.59 -27.55 12.44
C LEU A 424 33.97 -28.03 13.83
N GLU A 425 33.97 -29.36 14.05
CA GLU A 425 34.36 -29.98 15.33
C GLU A 425 35.69 -29.40 15.81
N MET A 426 35.76 -29.01 17.09
CA MET A 426 36.93 -28.42 17.75
C MET A 426 37.41 -27.09 17.14
N ASP A 427 36.63 -26.38 16.34
CA ASP A 427 37.00 -25.07 15.88
C ASP A 427 37.00 -24.05 17.03
N ILE A 428 38.19 -23.69 17.45
CA ILE A 428 38.42 -22.80 18.61
C ILE A 428 37.89 -21.38 18.31
N ASN A 429 38.01 -20.92 17.06
CA ASN A 429 37.58 -19.55 16.71
C ASN A 429 36.07 -19.41 16.73
N MET A 430 35.34 -20.44 16.26
CA MET A 430 33.85 -20.44 16.32
C MET A 430 33.37 -20.45 17.77
N ARG A 431 33.97 -21.28 18.65
CA ARG A 431 33.66 -21.28 20.08
C ARG A 431 34.06 -19.97 20.77
N SER A 432 35.17 -19.35 20.35
CA SER A 432 35.62 -18.06 20.92
C SER A 432 34.64 -16.94 20.60
N ILE A 433 34.21 -16.80 19.34
CA ILE A 433 33.26 -15.76 18.97
C ILE A 433 31.89 -15.95 19.65
N GLN A 434 31.42 -17.20 19.79
CA GLN A 434 30.20 -17.51 20.52
C GLN A 434 30.30 -17.05 21.99
N ASN A 435 31.44 -17.37 22.66
CA ASN A 435 31.68 -16.94 24.04
C ASN A 435 31.80 -15.42 24.16
N GLU A 436 32.40 -14.73 23.16
CA GLU A 436 32.48 -13.28 23.14
C GLU A 436 31.10 -12.64 23.04
N LEU A 437 30.22 -13.12 22.12
CA LEU A 437 28.84 -12.66 22.00
C LEU A 437 28.08 -12.87 23.32
N ARG A 438 28.23 -14.04 23.96
CA ARG A 438 27.63 -14.35 25.27
C ARG A 438 28.12 -13.41 26.37
N ASN A 439 29.41 -13.13 26.42
CA ASN A 439 29.98 -12.22 27.42
C ASN A 439 29.45 -10.79 27.25
N ILE A 440 29.24 -10.35 25.99
CA ILE A 440 28.67 -9.03 25.68
C ILE A 440 27.23 -8.96 26.17
N THR A 441 26.38 -9.98 25.93
CA THR A 441 24.99 -9.98 26.41
C THR A 441 24.87 -9.94 27.93
N SER A 442 25.90 -10.44 28.65
CA SER A 442 25.97 -10.48 30.11
C SER A 442 26.77 -9.32 30.71
N SER A 443 27.25 -8.39 29.86
CA SER A 443 28.08 -7.28 30.33
C SER A 443 27.27 -6.23 31.08
N ILE A 444 27.99 -5.45 31.91
CA ILE A 444 27.41 -4.37 32.70
C ILE A 444 27.85 -3.04 32.11
N VAL A 445 26.89 -2.19 31.72
CA VAL A 445 27.12 -0.79 31.35
C VAL A 445 27.09 0.03 32.63
N SER A 446 28.23 0.54 33.05
CA SER A 446 28.34 1.37 34.26
C SER A 446 27.78 2.78 34.04
N ASP A 447 27.32 3.39 35.15
CA ASP A 447 26.80 4.77 35.15
C ASP A 447 25.66 5.06 34.14
N ASN A 448 24.79 4.07 33.92
CA ASN A 448 23.71 4.13 32.95
C ASN A 448 22.32 4.38 33.59
N GLY A 449 22.23 5.03 34.73
CA GLY A 449 20.94 5.32 35.39
C GLY A 449 20.33 4.07 36.03
N ALA A 450 19.05 3.79 35.73
CA ALA A 450 18.31 2.72 36.41
C ALA A 450 18.70 1.30 35.97
N PHE A 451 19.25 1.12 34.78
CA PHE A 451 19.53 -0.19 34.18
C PHE A 451 20.96 -0.30 33.64
N GLY A 452 21.65 -1.35 34.02
CA GLY A 452 23.03 -1.63 33.59
C GLY A 452 23.17 -2.96 32.83
N MET A 453 22.14 -3.81 32.79
CA MET A 453 22.16 -5.14 32.17
C MET A 453 20.92 -5.40 31.33
N LEU A 454 21.06 -6.19 30.26
CA LEU A 454 19.93 -6.57 29.38
C LEU A 454 18.82 -7.32 30.14
N SER A 455 19.18 -8.13 31.13
CA SER A 455 18.22 -8.88 31.96
C SER A 455 17.27 -7.96 32.76
N GLN A 456 17.66 -6.73 33.04
CA GLN A 456 16.84 -5.75 33.76
C GLN A 456 15.79 -5.07 32.87
N ILE A 457 15.91 -5.24 31.56
CA ILE A 457 15.01 -4.71 30.55
C ILE A 457 14.28 -5.80 29.74
N GLY A 458 14.16 -7.01 30.32
CA GLY A 458 13.41 -8.10 29.72
C GLY A 458 14.18 -8.99 28.72
N ILE A 459 15.49 -8.78 28.51
CA ILE A 459 16.30 -9.66 27.64
C ILE A 459 17.23 -10.51 28.52
N SER A 460 16.90 -11.81 28.69
CA SER A 460 17.62 -12.68 29.63
C SER A 460 17.89 -14.05 29.03
N THR A 461 18.91 -14.76 29.61
CA THR A 461 19.19 -16.16 29.32
C THR A 461 18.46 -17.05 30.33
N GLY A 462 17.29 -17.62 29.92
CA GLY A 462 16.56 -18.59 30.77
C GLY A 462 15.96 -18.02 32.06
N GLU A 463 15.23 -18.87 32.81
CA GLU A 463 14.76 -18.56 34.16
C GLU A 463 15.86 -18.75 35.17
N ALA A 464 16.01 -17.79 36.10
CA ALA A 464 16.97 -17.89 37.19
C ALA A 464 16.65 -19.10 38.08
N GLY A 465 17.60 -20.05 38.21
CA GLY A 465 17.49 -21.20 39.11
C GLY A 465 17.24 -22.56 38.46
N LEU A 466 17.09 -22.64 37.14
CA LEU A 466 17.07 -23.93 36.44
C LEU A 466 18.47 -24.41 36.09
N SER A 467 18.67 -25.74 36.16
CA SER A 467 19.91 -26.45 35.85
C SER A 467 20.51 -26.04 34.51
N VAL A 468 21.83 -25.99 34.42
CA VAL A 468 22.59 -25.72 33.19
C VAL A 468 22.30 -26.84 32.18
N ASP A 469 21.20 -26.66 31.45
CA ASP A 469 20.86 -27.42 30.27
C ASP A 469 21.14 -26.50 29.04
N ASP A 470 21.15 -27.02 27.82
CA ASP A 470 21.43 -26.27 26.58
C ASP A 470 20.59 -24.99 26.40
N SER A 471 19.45 -24.90 27.11
CA SER A 471 18.61 -23.72 27.23
C SER A 471 19.28 -22.48 27.89
N ALA A 472 20.39 -22.66 28.60
CA ALA A 472 21.12 -21.57 29.28
C ALA A 472 21.93 -20.67 28.32
N THR A 473 21.99 -21.00 27.05
CA THR A 473 22.73 -20.23 26.02
C THR A 473 21.84 -19.37 25.15
N THR A 474 20.52 -19.57 25.15
CA THR A 474 19.56 -18.84 24.35
C THR A 474 19.01 -17.63 25.10
N LEU A 475 18.79 -16.52 24.35
CA LEU A 475 18.12 -15.35 24.87
C LEU A 475 16.60 -15.50 24.76
N LYS A 476 15.89 -14.85 25.68
CA LYS A 476 14.44 -14.67 25.65
C LYS A 476 14.14 -13.19 25.80
N PHE A 477 13.08 -12.72 25.13
CA PHE A 477 12.59 -11.37 25.28
C PHE A 477 11.21 -11.38 25.95
N ASP A 478 11.11 -10.67 27.07
CA ASP A 478 9.89 -10.43 27.84
C ASP A 478 9.42 -9.02 27.56
N GLU A 479 8.33 -8.88 26.77
CA GLU A 479 7.79 -7.59 26.37
C GLU A 479 7.20 -6.80 27.54
N GLU A 480 6.60 -7.48 28.54
CA GLU A 480 5.99 -6.84 29.70
C GLU A 480 7.06 -6.22 30.59
N ALA A 481 8.13 -6.97 30.87
CA ALA A 481 9.29 -6.47 31.60
C ALA A 481 9.99 -5.30 30.87
N PHE A 482 9.99 -5.33 29.51
CA PHE A 482 10.52 -4.22 28.72
C PHE A 482 9.65 -2.97 28.84
N ASP A 483 8.33 -3.10 28.77
CA ASP A 483 7.39 -1.97 28.92
C ASP A 483 7.52 -1.34 30.31
N GLU A 484 7.64 -2.14 31.37
CA GLU A 484 7.87 -1.65 32.73
C GLU A 484 9.22 -0.91 32.86
N ALA A 485 10.27 -1.44 32.26
CA ALA A 485 11.58 -0.80 32.25
C ALA A 485 11.54 0.53 31.49
N TRP A 486 10.89 0.54 30.33
CA TRP A 486 10.71 1.76 29.55
C TRP A 486 9.93 2.85 30.29
N ALA A 487 8.82 2.49 30.91
CA ALA A 487 8.01 3.41 31.70
C ALA A 487 8.77 4.00 32.90
N ARG A 488 9.71 3.22 33.47
CA ARG A 488 10.53 3.63 34.62
C ARG A 488 11.66 4.57 34.24
N ASP A 489 12.42 4.28 33.17
CA ASP A 489 13.54 5.10 32.70
C ASP A 489 13.91 4.76 31.26
N SER A 490 13.17 5.36 30.32
CA SER A 490 13.36 5.15 28.88
C SER A 490 14.77 5.54 28.39
N GLN A 491 15.39 6.57 29.02
CA GLN A 491 16.72 7.01 28.63
C GLN A 491 17.79 5.97 29.01
N SER A 492 17.68 5.37 30.20
CA SER A 492 18.58 4.28 30.60
C SER A 492 18.42 3.05 29.71
N VAL A 493 17.18 2.74 29.25
CA VAL A 493 16.94 1.64 28.30
C VAL A 493 17.64 1.93 26.96
N LYS A 494 17.44 3.11 26.40
CA LYS A 494 18.09 3.52 25.13
C LYS A 494 19.62 3.43 25.24
N ASN A 495 20.20 4.03 26.27
CA ASN A 495 21.66 4.05 26.46
C ASN A 495 22.25 2.66 26.72
N LEU A 496 21.50 1.76 27.38
CA LEU A 496 21.93 0.38 27.60
C LEU A 496 22.03 -0.38 26.28
N ILE A 497 21.05 -0.19 25.40
CA ILE A 497 21.00 -0.88 24.11
C ILE A 497 22.02 -0.24 23.16
N SER A 498 21.95 1.07 22.95
CA SER A 498 22.79 1.79 21.98
C SER A 498 23.27 3.11 22.59
N GLY A 499 24.50 3.19 23.02
CA GLY A 499 25.10 4.38 23.65
C GLY A 499 25.21 5.59 22.73
N GLY A 500 25.09 5.39 21.41
CA GLY A 500 25.21 6.44 20.39
C GLY A 500 24.12 7.51 20.43
N TYR A 501 23.00 7.29 21.10
CA TYR A 501 21.91 8.25 21.22
C TYR A 501 22.30 9.52 22.00
N THR A 502 23.27 9.41 22.92
CA THR A 502 23.81 10.56 23.70
C THR A 502 25.26 10.91 23.38
N GLY A 503 25.93 10.13 22.51
CA GLY A 503 27.28 10.42 22.01
C GLY A 503 28.46 10.06 22.93
N ASP A 504 28.23 9.75 24.21
CA ASP A 504 29.33 9.59 25.20
C ASP A 504 29.51 8.16 25.72
N LYS A 505 28.61 7.22 25.40
CA LYS A 505 28.64 5.85 25.94
C LYS A 505 28.46 4.80 24.86
N THR A 506 29.06 3.64 25.07
CA THR A 506 28.91 2.47 24.18
C THR A 506 27.89 1.53 24.79
N GLY A 507 26.76 1.32 24.12
CA GLY A 507 25.74 0.36 24.52
C GLY A 507 26.14 -1.08 24.24
N ILE A 508 25.33 -2.03 24.67
CA ILE A 508 25.60 -3.47 24.50
C ILE A 508 25.55 -3.84 23.01
N PHE A 509 24.60 -3.26 22.25
CA PHE A 509 24.48 -3.54 20.82
C PHE A 509 25.61 -2.90 20.01
N ASP A 510 26.13 -1.73 20.42
CA ASP A 510 27.31 -1.14 19.77
C ASP A 510 28.54 -2.05 19.95
N GLN A 511 28.76 -2.61 21.16
CA GLN A 511 29.86 -3.52 21.43
C GLN A 511 29.71 -4.80 20.60
N MET A 512 28.50 -5.34 20.50
CA MET A 512 28.21 -6.53 19.73
C MET A 512 28.39 -6.29 18.23
N LEU A 513 27.88 -5.16 17.71
CA LEU A 513 28.02 -4.78 16.31
C LEU A 513 29.50 -4.67 15.90
N ALA A 514 30.33 -4.06 16.73
CA ALA A 514 31.78 -3.97 16.48
C ALA A 514 32.43 -5.36 16.35
N LYS A 515 32.00 -6.36 17.14
CA LYS A 515 32.49 -7.73 17.03
C LYS A 515 31.99 -8.44 15.79
N VAL A 516 30.73 -8.27 15.47
CA VAL A 516 30.09 -8.84 14.27
C VAL A 516 30.72 -8.23 13.00
N ASP A 517 30.92 -6.92 12.96
CA ASP A 517 31.56 -6.23 11.85
C ASP A 517 33.01 -6.73 11.62
N ASN A 518 33.76 -6.91 12.70
CA ASN A 518 35.11 -7.47 12.62
C ASN A 518 35.12 -8.92 12.09
N ALA A 519 34.15 -9.75 12.50
CA ALA A 519 34.03 -11.12 12.03
C ALA A 519 33.64 -11.19 10.55
N LEU A 520 32.81 -10.25 10.08
CA LEU A 520 32.30 -10.15 8.70
C LEU A 520 33.22 -9.36 7.75
N ASP A 521 34.31 -8.74 8.24
CA ASP A 521 35.20 -7.95 7.40
C ASP A 521 35.64 -8.75 6.18
N PRO A 522 35.45 -8.23 4.94
CA PRO A 522 35.69 -8.99 3.71
C PRO A 522 37.16 -9.31 3.46
N THR A 523 38.08 -8.61 4.10
CA THR A 523 39.54 -8.77 3.88
C THR A 523 40.20 -9.56 4.99
N ASN A 524 39.98 -9.18 6.23
CA ASN A 524 40.69 -9.73 7.38
C ASN A 524 39.76 -10.41 8.38
N GLY A 525 38.46 -10.43 8.14
CA GLY A 525 37.48 -11.04 9.02
C GLY A 525 37.65 -12.55 9.12
N MET A 526 37.25 -13.09 10.25
CA MET A 526 37.38 -14.51 10.54
C MET A 526 36.77 -15.39 9.44
N PHE A 527 35.57 -15.03 8.94
CA PHE A 527 34.90 -15.80 7.88
C PHE A 527 35.64 -15.73 6.55
N ALA A 528 36.20 -14.55 6.17
CA ALA A 528 36.95 -14.39 4.95
C ALA A 528 38.21 -15.27 4.95
N VAL A 529 39.01 -15.19 6.03
CA VAL A 529 40.25 -15.95 6.18
C VAL A 529 39.99 -17.46 6.21
N LYS A 530 38.97 -17.92 6.95
CA LYS A 530 38.63 -19.35 7.03
C LYS A 530 38.09 -19.89 5.70
N SER A 531 37.15 -19.21 5.07
CA SER A 531 36.59 -19.64 3.79
C SER A 531 37.65 -19.73 2.71
N GLU A 532 38.57 -18.74 2.63
CA GLU A 532 39.70 -18.80 1.72
C GLU A 532 40.63 -20.00 2.00
N SER A 533 40.91 -20.26 3.27
CA SER A 533 41.72 -21.42 3.69
C SER A 533 41.10 -22.75 3.26
N VAL A 534 39.79 -22.93 3.54
CA VAL A 534 39.07 -24.15 3.17
C VAL A 534 38.97 -24.28 1.63
N SER A 535 38.71 -23.19 0.93
CA SER A 535 38.68 -23.18 -0.56
C SER A 535 40.02 -23.60 -1.18
N ARG A 536 41.15 -23.15 -0.61
CA ARG A 536 42.47 -23.61 -1.06
C ARG A 536 42.70 -25.11 -0.78
N LEU A 537 42.20 -25.62 0.36
CA LEU A 537 42.29 -27.05 0.66
C LEU A 537 41.44 -27.88 -0.31
N ILE A 538 40.23 -27.40 -0.67
CA ILE A 538 39.38 -28.04 -1.67
C ILE A 538 40.09 -28.11 -3.02
N SER A 539 40.65 -27.00 -3.51
CA SER A 539 41.40 -26.95 -4.78
C SER A 539 42.60 -27.91 -4.75
N THR A 540 43.35 -27.94 -3.62
CA THR A 540 44.46 -28.89 -3.49
C THR A 540 43.97 -30.35 -3.51
N GLN A 541 42.81 -30.62 -2.96
CA GLN A 541 42.21 -31.97 -2.97
C GLN A 541 41.74 -32.38 -4.36
N GLU A 542 41.18 -31.45 -5.12
CA GLU A 542 40.80 -31.65 -6.53
C GLU A 542 42.02 -32.00 -7.39
N ASP A 543 43.14 -31.29 -7.22
CA ASP A 543 44.37 -31.61 -7.91
C ASP A 543 44.90 -33.02 -7.54
N ARG A 544 44.73 -33.44 -6.31
CA ARG A 544 45.12 -34.80 -5.86
C ARG A 544 44.23 -35.86 -6.49
N ILE A 545 42.93 -35.64 -6.54
CA ILE A 545 41.94 -36.51 -7.18
C ILE A 545 42.26 -36.66 -8.66
N THR A 546 42.49 -35.56 -9.35
CA THR A 546 42.86 -35.57 -10.79
C THR A 546 44.12 -36.43 -11.04
N ARG A 547 45.20 -36.21 -10.27
CA ARG A 547 46.40 -37.02 -10.38
C ARG A 547 46.21 -38.49 -10.02
N ALA A 548 45.31 -38.78 -9.07
CA ALA A 548 44.96 -40.15 -8.72
C ALA A 548 44.22 -40.88 -9.84
N TYR A 549 43.33 -40.19 -10.58
CA TYR A 549 42.66 -40.73 -11.75
C TYR A 549 43.67 -40.97 -12.91
N GLU A 550 44.60 -40.03 -13.18
CA GLU A 550 45.65 -40.25 -14.19
C GLU A 550 46.54 -41.46 -13.83
N SER A 551 46.84 -41.64 -12.54
CA SER A 551 47.56 -42.82 -12.08
C SER A 551 46.74 -44.10 -12.24
N LEU A 552 45.42 -44.06 -12.02
CA LEU A 552 44.51 -45.19 -12.21
C LEU A 552 44.44 -45.63 -13.67
N ASP A 553 44.31 -44.68 -14.59
CA ASP A 553 44.35 -44.93 -16.05
C ASP A 553 45.67 -45.57 -16.49
N SER A 554 46.78 -45.08 -15.96
CA SER A 554 48.07 -45.67 -16.21
C SER A 554 48.18 -47.11 -15.69
N TYR A 555 47.64 -47.38 -14.48
CA TYR A 555 47.59 -48.70 -13.87
C TYR A 555 46.72 -49.65 -14.71
N GLU A 556 45.54 -49.23 -15.15
CA GLU A 556 44.65 -49.96 -16.05
C GLU A 556 45.36 -50.35 -17.36
N SER A 557 46.03 -49.35 -17.99
CA SER A 557 46.82 -49.58 -19.19
C SER A 557 47.93 -50.59 -19.01
N GLN A 558 48.64 -50.55 -17.85
CA GLN A 558 49.67 -51.52 -17.51
C GLN A 558 49.11 -52.91 -17.34
N LEU A 559 48.01 -53.06 -16.58
CA LEU A 559 47.31 -54.34 -16.40
C LEU A 559 46.86 -54.92 -17.72
N THR A 560 46.25 -54.11 -18.55
CA THR A 560 45.81 -54.52 -19.91
C THR A 560 46.97 -55.07 -20.73
N LYS A 561 48.12 -54.40 -20.75
CA LYS A 561 49.31 -54.89 -21.45
C LYS A 561 49.87 -56.18 -20.87
N GLN A 562 49.90 -56.31 -19.51
CA GLN A 562 50.37 -57.53 -18.86
C GLN A 562 49.46 -58.73 -19.17
N PHE A 563 48.16 -58.54 -19.11
CA PHE A 563 47.21 -59.61 -19.42
C PHE A 563 47.22 -59.98 -20.93
N GLN A 564 47.37 -58.99 -21.83
CA GLN A 564 47.57 -59.25 -23.25
C GLN A 564 48.86 -60.08 -23.50
N TYR A 565 49.96 -59.74 -22.89
CA TYR A 565 51.20 -60.49 -22.99
C TYR A 565 51.06 -61.91 -22.46
N MET A 566 50.35 -62.11 -21.35
CA MET A 566 50.06 -63.41 -20.76
C MET A 566 49.19 -64.27 -21.70
N ASP A 567 48.14 -63.67 -22.31
CA ASP A 567 47.27 -64.35 -23.29
C ASP A 567 48.05 -64.83 -24.48
N GLU A 568 48.95 -63.98 -25.03
CA GLU A 568 49.86 -64.33 -26.10
C GLU A 568 50.79 -65.48 -25.72
N MET A 569 51.37 -65.48 -24.55
CA MET A 569 52.25 -66.56 -24.06
C MET A 569 51.47 -67.88 -23.86
N ILE A 570 50.27 -67.85 -23.30
CA ILE A 570 49.42 -69.03 -23.14
C ILE A 570 49.05 -69.59 -24.51
N SER A 571 48.69 -68.74 -25.48
CA SER A 571 48.38 -69.18 -26.87
C SER A 571 49.58 -69.85 -27.50
N LYS A 572 50.80 -69.27 -27.37
CA LYS A 572 52.02 -69.90 -27.86
C LYS A 572 52.32 -71.23 -27.19
N LEU A 573 52.15 -71.35 -25.87
CA LEU A 573 52.29 -72.62 -25.17
C LEU A 573 51.28 -73.68 -25.62
N GLN A 574 50.03 -73.31 -25.80
CA GLN A 574 48.96 -74.20 -26.35
C GLN A 574 49.29 -74.68 -27.76
N GLN A 575 49.77 -73.82 -28.66
CA GLN A 575 50.24 -74.21 -30.00
C GLN A 575 51.43 -75.15 -29.92
N GLN A 576 52.43 -74.90 -29.08
CA GLN A 576 53.56 -75.78 -28.88
C GLN A 576 53.09 -77.18 -28.34
N TYR A 577 52.19 -77.16 -27.37
CA TYR A 577 51.65 -78.38 -26.81
C TYR A 577 50.83 -79.21 -27.86
N ALA A 578 50.04 -78.52 -28.67
CA ALA A 578 49.32 -79.16 -29.76
C ALA A 578 50.25 -79.77 -30.81
N SER A 579 51.42 -79.10 -31.09
CA SER A 579 52.44 -79.66 -32.01
C SER A 579 53.24 -80.82 -31.43
N PHE A 580 53.23 -81.02 -30.12
CA PHE A 580 53.82 -82.20 -29.48
C PHE A 580 52.93 -83.43 -29.47
N LEU A 581 51.61 -83.24 -29.61
CA LEU A 581 50.59 -84.29 -29.59
C LEU A 581 50.16 -84.76 -31.02
N SER A 582 50.58 -84.02 -32.04
CA SER A 582 50.42 -84.37 -33.46
C SER A 582 51.64 -85.11 -34.01
#